data_68acc5231b7abd3b4190e91ac9b7f091
#
_entry.id   68acc5231b7abd3b4190e91ac9b7f091
#
_cell.length_a   1.000
_cell.length_b   1.000
_cell.length_c   1.000
_cell.angle_alpha   90.00
_cell.angle_beta   90.00
_cell.angle_gamma   90.00
#
_symmetry.space_group_name_H-M   'P 1'
#
loop_
_entity.id
_entity.type
_entity.pdbx_description
1 polymer ?
#
loop_
_entity_poly.entity_id
_entity_poly.type
_entity_poly.pdbx_seq_one_letter_code
_entity_poly.pdbx_strand_id
1 'polypeptide(L)'
;MPRGAQVIYPKDLGAILVHADVFPGARILESGDGSGALTMTLLRALGPEGHVLGYEIRDDFAGRARRNVEAFLGPDVPLTVEVRDVYEGIEATDLDRILLDLPEPWRVVPHAAGALARGGILCAYLPTILQVATLRAAIADSEFGMAQTFEVLHRTWHVEGQSVRPDHRMVAHTGFLTVARLLTPEPARPDAPDTPDTPDAEPSEAVDHDTGADDLADDLADPGS
;
A
#
# COMPACT_ATOMS: atom_id res chain seq x y z
N MET A 1 -7.02 25.22 -9.14
CA MET A 1 -7.91 24.54 -8.18
C MET A 1 -7.79 25.22 -6.83
N PRO A 2 -8.87 25.68 -6.21
CA PRO A 2 -8.86 26.21 -4.84
C PRO A 2 -8.46 25.12 -3.85
N ARG A 3 -7.41 25.37 -3.06
CA ARG A 3 -6.88 24.40 -2.09
C ARG A 3 -7.29 24.82 -0.68
N GLY A 4 -7.82 23.88 0.09
CA GLY A 4 -8.15 24.07 1.51
C GLY A 4 -7.45 23.05 2.41
N ALA A 5 -6.85 22.02 1.79
CA ALA A 5 -6.06 20.99 2.44
C ALA A 5 -4.75 20.78 1.68
N GLN A 6 -3.81 20.10 2.32
CA GLN A 6 -2.63 19.55 1.66
C GLN A 6 -3.09 18.58 0.58
N VAL A 7 -2.46 18.61 -0.59
CA VAL A 7 -2.78 17.70 -1.69
C VAL A 7 -1.64 16.71 -1.90
N ILE A 8 -1.97 15.50 -2.27
CA ILE A 8 -0.99 14.48 -2.69
C ILE A 8 -0.28 14.97 -3.94
N TYR A 9 1.03 14.87 -3.97
CA TYR A 9 1.85 15.34 -5.09
C TYR A 9 1.69 14.46 -6.33
N PRO A 10 1.85 15.02 -7.55
CA PRO A 10 1.71 14.25 -8.80
C PRO A 10 2.60 13.00 -8.88
N LYS A 11 3.80 13.05 -8.30
CA LYS A 11 4.70 11.90 -8.23
C LYS A 11 4.11 10.73 -7.43
N ASP A 12 3.35 11.04 -6.36
CA ASP A 12 2.70 10.07 -5.51
C ASP A 12 1.37 9.61 -6.11
N LEU A 13 0.60 10.52 -6.75
CA LEU A 13 -0.63 10.18 -7.46
C LEU A 13 -0.38 9.14 -8.56
N GLY A 14 0.70 9.29 -9.34
CA GLY A 14 1.09 8.30 -10.35
C GLY A 14 1.44 6.95 -9.72
N ALA A 15 2.18 6.96 -8.61
CA ALA A 15 2.52 5.75 -7.87
C ALA A 15 1.28 5.06 -7.28
N ILE A 16 0.30 5.82 -6.75
CA ILE A 16 -0.98 5.28 -6.27
C ILE A 16 -1.69 4.53 -7.38
N LEU A 17 -1.84 5.11 -8.58
CA LEU A 17 -2.53 4.45 -9.69
C LEU A 17 -1.93 3.09 -10.02
N VAL A 18 -0.58 3.01 -10.05
CA VAL A 18 0.14 1.79 -10.43
C VAL A 18 0.12 0.76 -9.29
N HIS A 19 0.48 1.16 -8.07
CA HIS A 19 0.64 0.22 -6.96
C HIS A 19 -0.68 -0.20 -6.31
N ALA A 20 -1.72 0.65 -6.37
CA ALA A 20 -3.07 0.24 -6.02
C ALA A 20 -3.77 -0.50 -7.18
N ASP A 21 -3.08 -0.70 -8.32
CA ASP A 21 -3.61 -1.40 -9.49
C ASP A 21 -4.99 -0.85 -9.88
N VAL A 22 -5.07 0.46 -10.07
CA VAL A 22 -6.30 1.15 -10.51
C VAL A 22 -6.54 0.85 -11.98
N PHE A 23 -7.70 0.28 -12.30
CA PHE A 23 -8.04 -0.16 -13.66
C PHE A 23 -9.36 0.43 -14.13
N PRO A 24 -9.59 0.53 -15.45
CA PRO A 24 -10.87 0.99 -16.00
C PRO A 24 -12.05 0.14 -15.52
N GLY A 25 -13.12 0.80 -15.05
CA GLY A 25 -14.31 0.14 -14.54
C GLY A 25 -14.28 -0.22 -13.06
N ALA A 26 -13.16 -0.01 -12.34
CA ALA A 26 -13.07 -0.35 -10.92
C ALA A 26 -14.02 0.50 -10.05
N ARG A 27 -14.48 -0.10 -8.95
CA ARG A 27 -15.25 0.55 -7.88
C ARG A 27 -14.32 0.89 -6.72
N ILE A 28 -14.16 2.16 -6.45
CA ILE A 28 -13.17 2.67 -5.49
C ILE A 28 -13.86 3.45 -4.39
N LEU A 29 -13.49 3.17 -3.13
CA LEU A 29 -13.72 4.08 -2.01
C LEU A 29 -12.46 4.93 -1.81
N GLU A 30 -12.64 6.25 -1.81
CA GLU A 30 -11.66 7.23 -1.34
C GLU A 30 -12.14 7.81 -0.02
N SER A 31 -11.25 7.97 0.96
CA SER A 31 -11.57 8.72 2.17
C SER A 31 -10.45 9.70 2.52
N GLY A 32 -10.89 10.93 2.81
CA GLY A 32 -10.04 12.10 2.89
C GLY A 32 -10.00 12.86 1.56
N ASP A 33 -11.15 13.11 0.94
CA ASP A 33 -11.28 13.71 -0.40
C ASP A 33 -10.63 15.10 -0.50
N GLY A 34 -10.62 15.86 0.60
CA GLY A 34 -9.96 17.14 0.73
C GLY A 34 -10.33 18.14 -0.36
N SER A 35 -9.44 18.36 -1.33
CA SER A 35 -9.66 19.23 -2.49
C SER A 35 -10.07 18.46 -3.75
N GLY A 36 -10.16 17.14 -3.73
CA GLY A 36 -10.51 16.28 -4.86
C GLY A 36 -9.34 15.99 -5.82
N ALA A 37 -8.08 16.17 -5.40
CA ALA A 37 -6.94 15.95 -6.29
C ALA A 37 -6.73 14.46 -6.62
N LEU A 38 -6.82 13.58 -5.63
CA LEU A 38 -6.78 12.13 -5.83
C LEU A 38 -8.03 11.70 -6.58
N THR A 39 -9.21 12.15 -6.16
CA THR A 39 -10.51 11.87 -6.82
C THR A 39 -10.46 12.12 -8.33
N MET A 40 -9.98 13.31 -8.76
CA MET A 40 -9.84 13.64 -10.19
C MET A 40 -8.87 12.70 -10.92
N THR A 41 -7.82 12.29 -10.26
CA THR A 41 -6.83 11.38 -10.82
C THR A 41 -7.42 9.98 -11.00
N LEU A 42 -8.16 9.49 -10.01
CA LEU A 42 -8.86 8.21 -10.04
C LEU A 42 -9.91 8.19 -11.16
N LEU A 43 -10.80 9.18 -11.19
CA LEU A 43 -11.88 9.25 -12.20
C LEU A 43 -11.34 9.22 -13.63
N ARG A 44 -10.21 9.89 -13.89
CA ARG A 44 -9.55 9.84 -15.20
C ARG A 44 -9.01 8.46 -15.56
N ALA A 45 -8.54 7.70 -14.56
CA ALA A 45 -8.01 6.35 -14.77
C ALA A 45 -9.13 5.31 -14.91
N LEU A 46 -10.24 5.49 -14.19
CA LEU A 46 -11.36 4.56 -14.17
C LEU A 46 -12.20 4.60 -15.46
N GLY A 47 -12.23 5.75 -16.12
CA GLY A 47 -13.16 5.96 -17.23
C GLY A 47 -14.62 5.95 -16.81
N PRO A 48 -15.57 5.96 -17.79
CA PRO A 48 -17.00 6.14 -17.52
C PRO A 48 -17.67 4.93 -16.85
N GLU A 49 -17.08 3.75 -16.95
CA GLU A 49 -17.63 2.51 -16.39
C GLU A 49 -17.22 2.28 -14.92
N GLY A 50 -16.22 3.02 -14.41
CA GLY A 50 -15.80 2.95 -13.03
C GLY A 50 -16.60 3.88 -12.13
N HIS A 51 -16.36 3.81 -10.83
CA HIS A 51 -17.04 4.67 -9.85
C HIS A 51 -16.15 4.99 -8.67
N VAL A 52 -16.15 6.25 -8.24
CA VAL A 52 -15.52 6.69 -6.99
C VAL A 52 -16.62 7.02 -5.97
N LEU A 53 -16.55 6.37 -4.82
CA LEU A 53 -17.31 6.71 -3.62
C LEU A 53 -16.38 7.46 -2.68
N GLY A 54 -16.62 8.75 -2.46
CA GLY A 54 -15.85 9.59 -1.55
C GLY A 54 -16.50 9.66 -0.18
N TYR A 55 -15.74 9.40 0.89
CA TYR A 55 -16.15 9.63 2.28
C TYR A 55 -15.34 10.77 2.87
N GLU A 56 -16.02 11.86 3.20
CA GLU A 56 -15.42 13.04 3.81
C GLU A 56 -16.26 13.46 5.03
N ILE A 57 -15.61 13.57 6.20
CA ILE A 57 -16.30 13.91 7.45
C ILE A 57 -16.77 15.38 7.49
N ARG A 58 -16.13 16.24 6.69
CA ARG A 58 -16.40 17.68 6.65
C ARG A 58 -17.22 18.06 5.42
N ASP A 59 -18.44 18.52 5.65
CA ASP A 59 -19.37 18.96 4.58
C ASP A 59 -18.76 20.03 3.67
N ASP A 60 -18.00 21.00 4.23
CA ASP A 60 -17.36 22.06 3.45
C ASP A 60 -16.28 21.52 2.49
N PHE A 61 -15.55 20.46 2.88
CA PHE A 61 -14.58 19.79 2.03
C PHE A 61 -15.28 18.90 1.00
N ALA A 62 -16.27 18.12 1.38
CA ALA A 62 -17.08 17.30 0.47
C ALA A 62 -17.67 18.15 -0.68
N GLY A 63 -18.30 19.27 -0.33
CA GLY A 63 -18.83 20.21 -1.32
C GLY A 63 -17.74 20.87 -2.17
N ARG A 64 -16.54 21.09 -1.63
CA ARG A 64 -15.40 21.63 -2.40
C ARG A 64 -14.83 20.61 -3.36
N ALA A 65 -14.60 19.39 -2.90
CA ALA A 65 -14.11 18.28 -3.73
C ALA A 65 -15.02 18.11 -4.95
N ARG A 66 -16.33 17.99 -4.72
CA ARG A 66 -17.33 17.86 -5.79
C ARG A 66 -17.22 19.01 -6.80
N ARG A 67 -17.28 20.28 -6.35
CA ARG A 67 -17.16 21.44 -7.25
C ARG A 67 -15.86 21.46 -8.04
N ASN A 68 -14.75 21.12 -7.44
CA ASN A 68 -13.46 21.06 -8.13
C ASN A 68 -13.43 19.98 -9.20
N VAL A 69 -13.99 18.79 -8.89
CA VAL A 69 -14.08 17.67 -9.83
C VAL A 69 -14.99 18.03 -11.01
N GLU A 70 -16.22 18.53 -10.74
CA GLU A 70 -17.15 18.95 -11.77
C GLU A 70 -16.61 20.07 -12.66
N ALA A 71 -15.90 21.03 -12.09
CA ALA A 71 -15.27 22.10 -12.85
C ALA A 71 -14.15 21.62 -13.78
N PHE A 72 -13.49 20.50 -13.46
CA PHE A 72 -12.38 19.97 -14.24
C PHE A 72 -12.79 18.86 -15.21
N LEU A 73 -13.69 17.97 -14.80
CA LEU A 73 -14.08 16.78 -15.57
C LEU A 73 -15.50 16.87 -16.16
N GLY A 74 -16.28 17.88 -15.75
CA GLY A 74 -17.68 18.00 -16.10
C GLY A 74 -18.64 17.46 -15.01
N PRO A 75 -19.95 17.71 -15.13
CA PRO A 75 -20.92 17.33 -14.11
C PRO A 75 -21.29 15.84 -14.11
N ASP A 76 -21.11 15.16 -15.24
CA ASP A 76 -21.59 13.79 -15.46
C ASP A 76 -20.48 12.74 -15.13
N VAL A 77 -19.70 13.00 -14.06
CA VAL A 77 -18.65 12.07 -13.63
C VAL A 77 -19.20 11.00 -12.70
N PRO A 78 -18.68 9.76 -12.74
CA PRO A 78 -19.12 8.67 -11.87
C PRO A 78 -18.57 8.83 -10.44
N LEU A 79 -19.02 9.87 -9.73
CA LEU A 79 -18.62 10.25 -8.39
C LEU A 79 -19.82 10.38 -7.47
N THR A 80 -19.80 9.68 -6.35
CA THR A 80 -20.66 9.92 -5.19
C THR A 80 -19.81 10.42 -4.05
N VAL A 81 -20.17 11.56 -3.43
CA VAL A 81 -19.50 12.06 -2.22
C VAL A 81 -20.52 12.05 -1.10
N GLU A 82 -20.19 11.36 -0.02
CA GLU A 82 -20.99 11.26 1.20
C GLU A 82 -20.27 11.95 2.37
N VAL A 83 -21.03 12.73 3.15
CA VAL A 83 -20.53 13.27 4.42
C VAL A 83 -20.61 12.16 5.45
N ARG A 84 -19.49 11.47 5.68
CA ARG A 84 -19.44 10.27 6.49
C ARG A 84 -18.08 10.09 7.17
N ASP A 85 -18.08 9.58 8.40
CA ASP A 85 -16.88 9.14 9.10
C ASP A 85 -16.56 7.69 8.75
N VAL A 86 -15.49 7.47 8.00
CA VAL A 86 -15.03 6.12 7.63
C VAL A 86 -14.57 5.29 8.83
N TYR A 87 -14.23 5.93 9.95
CA TYR A 87 -13.86 5.23 11.18
C TYR A 87 -15.05 4.56 11.88
N GLU A 88 -16.27 4.95 11.53
CA GLU A 88 -17.50 4.32 12.04
C GLU A 88 -17.93 3.11 11.20
N GLY A 89 -17.40 2.96 9.99
CA GLY A 89 -17.66 1.84 9.11
C GLY A 89 -17.72 2.19 7.63
N ILE A 90 -17.76 1.15 6.81
CA ILE A 90 -17.94 1.22 5.35
C ILE A 90 -19.17 0.38 5.01
N GLU A 91 -20.22 1.02 4.47
CA GLU A 91 -21.46 0.33 4.09
C GLU A 91 -21.38 -0.30 2.69
N ALA A 92 -20.53 0.25 1.84
CA ALA A 92 -20.31 -0.28 0.50
C ALA A 92 -19.62 -1.65 0.57
N THR A 93 -19.98 -2.54 -0.36
CA THR A 93 -19.41 -3.88 -0.50
C THR A 93 -18.87 -4.09 -1.92
N ASP A 94 -18.09 -5.13 -2.10
CA ASP A 94 -17.52 -5.52 -3.38
C ASP A 94 -16.72 -4.37 -4.04
N LEU A 95 -15.99 -3.63 -3.22
CA LEU A 95 -15.07 -2.61 -3.68
C LEU A 95 -13.79 -3.27 -4.21
N ASP A 96 -13.28 -2.74 -5.31
CA ASP A 96 -11.99 -3.19 -5.86
C ASP A 96 -10.83 -2.57 -5.09
N ARG A 97 -10.95 -1.30 -4.71
CA ARG A 97 -9.89 -0.52 -4.05
C ARG A 97 -10.45 0.35 -2.94
N ILE A 98 -9.66 0.52 -1.89
CA ILE A 98 -9.89 1.53 -0.85
C ILE A 98 -8.62 2.37 -0.73
N LEU A 99 -8.75 3.70 -0.87
CA LEU A 99 -7.66 4.65 -0.78
C LEU A 99 -7.91 5.61 0.37
N LEU A 100 -6.91 5.73 1.25
CA LEU A 100 -7.02 6.48 2.50
C LEU A 100 -5.94 7.57 2.57
N ASP A 101 -6.37 8.84 2.63
CA ASP A 101 -5.53 10.00 2.98
C ASP A 101 -5.98 10.54 4.33
N LEU A 102 -5.72 9.75 5.38
CA LEU A 102 -6.24 9.94 6.74
C LEU A 102 -5.13 9.86 7.78
N PRO A 103 -5.29 10.53 8.93
CA PRO A 103 -4.30 10.50 10.01
C PRO A 103 -4.17 9.13 10.69
N GLU A 104 -5.23 8.32 10.75
CA GLU A 104 -5.29 7.05 11.48
C GLU A 104 -5.86 5.88 10.65
N PRO A 105 -5.30 5.55 9.47
CA PRO A 105 -5.88 4.55 8.57
C PRO A 105 -5.92 3.13 9.16
N TRP A 106 -5.14 2.85 10.20
CA TRP A 106 -5.20 1.56 10.90
C TRP A 106 -6.57 1.26 11.52
N ARG A 107 -7.35 2.29 11.88
CA ARG A 107 -8.72 2.13 12.38
C ARG A 107 -9.69 1.66 11.31
N VAL A 108 -9.36 1.90 10.05
CA VAL A 108 -10.20 1.52 8.90
C VAL A 108 -9.94 0.08 8.45
N VAL A 109 -8.80 -0.53 8.81
CA VAL A 109 -8.41 -1.88 8.37
C VAL A 109 -9.50 -2.93 8.56
N PRO A 110 -10.18 -3.04 9.73
CA PRO A 110 -11.25 -4.02 9.92
C PRO A 110 -12.47 -3.76 9.01
N HIS A 111 -12.83 -2.50 8.80
CA HIS A 111 -13.95 -2.10 7.94
C HIS A 111 -13.61 -2.37 6.46
N ALA A 112 -12.37 -2.10 6.06
CA ALA A 112 -11.89 -2.36 4.71
C ALA A 112 -11.91 -3.85 4.37
N ALA A 113 -11.61 -4.74 5.31
CA ALA A 113 -11.69 -6.18 5.13
C ALA A 113 -13.11 -6.66 4.80
N GLY A 114 -14.13 -6.03 5.41
CA GLY A 114 -15.55 -6.33 5.13
C GLY A 114 -16.10 -5.71 3.84
N ALA A 115 -15.46 -4.64 3.34
CA ALA A 115 -15.94 -3.86 2.21
C ALA A 115 -15.28 -4.23 0.87
N LEU A 116 -14.03 -4.68 0.89
CA LEU A 116 -13.28 -5.08 -0.31
C LEU A 116 -13.73 -6.46 -0.82
N ALA A 117 -13.77 -6.60 -2.12
CA ALA A 117 -13.76 -7.90 -2.76
C ALA A 117 -12.44 -8.63 -2.47
N ARG A 118 -12.46 -9.98 -2.46
CA ARG A 118 -11.22 -10.77 -2.29
C ARG A 118 -10.23 -10.46 -3.41
N GLY A 119 -8.98 -10.21 -3.04
CA GLY A 119 -7.96 -9.71 -3.95
C GLY A 119 -7.94 -8.19 -4.11
N GLY A 120 -8.92 -7.48 -3.54
CA GLY A 120 -8.96 -6.02 -3.51
C GLY A 120 -7.78 -5.40 -2.74
N ILE A 121 -7.47 -4.14 -3.02
CA ILE A 121 -6.30 -3.46 -2.46
C ILE A 121 -6.72 -2.31 -1.55
N LEU A 122 -6.14 -2.31 -0.35
CA LEU A 122 -6.10 -1.16 0.55
C LEU A 122 -4.79 -0.38 0.28
N CYS A 123 -4.91 0.93 0.02
CA CYS A 123 -3.77 1.84 -0.13
C CYS A 123 -3.94 3.01 0.83
N ALA A 124 -2.90 3.33 1.60
CA ALA A 124 -2.89 4.47 2.50
C ALA A 124 -1.69 5.38 2.21
N TYR A 125 -1.93 6.70 2.26
CA TYR A 125 -0.92 7.74 2.18
C TYR A 125 -0.71 8.35 3.55
N LEU A 126 0.53 8.32 4.06
CA LEU A 126 0.86 8.72 5.43
C LEU A 126 2.09 9.63 5.47
N PRO A 127 2.05 10.71 6.27
CA PRO A 127 3.16 11.66 6.34
C PRO A 127 4.36 11.16 7.16
N THR A 128 4.19 10.21 8.07
CA THR A 128 5.25 9.80 9.01
C THR A 128 5.45 8.30 9.08
N ILE A 129 6.70 7.89 9.30
CA ILE A 129 7.06 6.46 9.43
C ILE A 129 6.46 5.81 10.69
N LEU A 130 6.20 6.58 11.73
CA LEU A 130 5.55 6.05 12.94
C LEU A 130 4.09 5.67 12.67
N GLN A 131 3.36 6.47 11.89
CA GLN A 131 2.01 6.12 11.45
C GLN A 131 2.03 4.88 10.53
N VAL A 132 3.03 4.78 9.65
CA VAL A 132 3.26 3.57 8.85
C VAL A 132 3.45 2.35 9.72
N ALA A 133 4.28 2.42 10.76
CA ALA A 133 4.51 1.30 11.67
C ALA A 133 3.21 0.83 12.35
N THR A 134 2.37 1.78 12.80
CA THR A 134 1.06 1.47 13.39
C THR A 134 0.11 0.81 12.37
N LEU A 135 0.04 1.35 11.14
CA LEU A 135 -0.76 0.75 10.07
C LEU A 135 -0.27 -0.66 9.72
N ARG A 136 1.04 -0.85 9.61
CA ARG A 136 1.64 -2.17 9.29
C ARG A 136 1.34 -3.21 10.36
N ALA A 137 1.33 -2.83 11.64
CA ALA A 137 0.92 -3.71 12.73
C ALA A 137 -0.55 -4.12 12.58
N ALA A 138 -1.47 -3.16 12.35
CA ALA A 138 -2.88 -3.47 12.14
C ALA A 138 -3.13 -4.37 10.91
N ILE A 139 -2.37 -4.17 9.83
CA ILE A 139 -2.42 -5.03 8.64
C ILE A 139 -1.95 -6.46 8.97
N ALA A 140 -0.87 -6.60 9.74
CA ALA A 140 -0.33 -7.91 10.12
C ALA A 140 -1.32 -8.75 10.95
N ASP A 141 -2.15 -8.08 11.75
CA ASP A 141 -3.18 -8.69 12.60
C ASP A 141 -4.54 -8.87 11.88
N SER A 142 -4.56 -8.80 10.55
CA SER A 142 -5.80 -8.81 9.76
C SER A 142 -5.76 -9.85 8.62
N GLU A 143 -6.83 -9.88 7.81
CA GLU A 143 -6.90 -10.70 6.59
C GLU A 143 -6.09 -10.15 5.40
N PHE A 144 -5.44 -9.01 5.56
CA PHE A 144 -4.61 -8.44 4.53
C PHE A 144 -3.20 -9.06 4.52
N GLY A 145 -2.63 -9.17 3.31
CA GLY A 145 -1.24 -9.61 3.13
C GLY A 145 -0.55 -8.89 1.99
N MET A 146 0.63 -9.36 1.61
CA MET A 146 1.47 -8.78 0.54
C MET A 146 1.74 -7.29 0.77
N ALA A 147 1.80 -6.86 2.01
CA ALA A 147 1.89 -5.45 2.36
C ALA A 147 3.27 -4.87 2.04
N GLN A 148 3.29 -3.81 1.24
CA GLN A 148 4.48 -3.03 0.90
C GLN A 148 4.35 -1.59 1.37
N THR A 149 5.47 -1.00 1.80
CA THR A 149 5.56 0.42 2.12
C THR A 149 6.74 1.02 1.38
N PHE A 150 6.53 2.18 0.77
CA PHE A 150 7.56 2.90 0.02
C PHE A 150 7.27 4.41 -0.02
N GLU A 151 8.25 5.19 -0.44
CA GLU A 151 8.11 6.60 -0.80
C GLU A 151 8.63 6.82 -2.21
N VAL A 152 8.21 7.91 -2.85
CA VAL A 152 8.64 8.28 -4.21
C VAL A 152 9.52 9.53 -4.13
N LEU A 153 10.72 9.45 -4.67
CA LEU A 153 11.66 10.55 -4.80
C LEU A 153 11.69 11.03 -6.26
N HIS A 154 11.42 12.32 -6.47
CA HIS A 154 11.40 12.90 -7.81
C HIS A 154 12.52 13.92 -7.97
N ARG A 155 13.55 13.56 -8.75
CA ARG A 155 14.67 14.41 -9.03
C ARG A 155 14.60 14.92 -10.46
N THR A 156 14.58 16.24 -10.63
CA THR A 156 14.64 16.90 -11.91
C THR A 156 16.08 17.18 -12.32
N TRP A 157 16.29 17.45 -13.61
CA TRP A 157 17.58 17.78 -14.19
C TRP A 157 17.49 19.12 -14.90
N HIS A 158 18.52 19.95 -14.69
CA HIS A 158 18.77 21.11 -15.52
C HIS A 158 19.49 20.68 -16.80
N VAL A 159 18.92 21.03 -17.94
CA VAL A 159 19.49 20.74 -19.26
C VAL A 159 19.41 22.00 -20.09
N GLU A 160 20.55 22.70 -20.24
CA GLU A 160 20.66 23.92 -21.04
C GLU A 160 22.05 23.98 -21.69
N GLY A 161 22.10 23.84 -23.01
CA GLY A 161 23.36 23.79 -23.77
C GLY A 161 24.29 22.69 -23.26
N GLN A 162 25.49 23.05 -22.83
CA GLN A 162 26.45 22.12 -22.22
C GLN A 162 26.30 21.96 -20.72
N SER A 163 25.39 22.71 -20.09
CA SER A 163 25.10 22.61 -18.64
C SER A 163 24.07 21.54 -18.38
N VAL A 164 24.55 20.30 -18.15
CA VAL A 164 23.71 19.15 -17.85
C VAL A 164 24.04 18.65 -16.45
N ARG A 165 23.10 18.82 -15.51
CA ARG A 165 23.30 18.45 -14.10
C ARG A 165 21.98 18.20 -13.39
N PRO A 166 21.96 17.43 -12.30
CA PRO A 166 20.78 17.37 -11.44
C PRO A 166 20.46 18.75 -10.87
N ASP A 167 19.16 19.03 -10.66
CA ASP A 167 18.76 20.22 -9.91
C ASP A 167 19.28 20.15 -8.48
N HIS A 168 19.60 21.32 -7.92
CA HIS A 168 20.09 21.44 -6.54
C HIS A 168 19.02 21.07 -5.53
N ARG A 169 17.73 21.29 -5.86
CA ARG A 169 16.60 20.94 -5.02
C ARG A 169 15.89 19.71 -5.59
N MET A 170 15.44 18.85 -4.71
CA MET A 170 14.66 17.66 -5.02
C MET A 170 13.41 17.64 -4.14
N VAL A 171 12.27 17.30 -4.70
CA VAL A 171 11.10 16.94 -3.90
C VAL A 171 11.33 15.51 -3.43
N ALA A 172 11.86 15.37 -2.22
CA ALA A 172 12.18 14.08 -1.63
C ALA A 172 10.94 13.53 -0.91
N HIS A 173 10.93 13.62 0.42
CA HIS A 173 9.82 13.12 1.22
C HIS A 173 8.59 14.02 1.10
N THR A 174 7.44 13.41 0.81
CA THR A 174 6.11 14.05 0.85
C THR A 174 5.12 13.19 1.63
N GLY A 175 5.31 11.90 1.66
CA GLY A 175 4.55 10.91 2.38
C GLY A 175 4.98 9.50 1.98
N PHE A 176 4.54 8.54 2.77
CA PHE A 176 4.71 7.11 2.53
C PHE A 176 3.43 6.53 1.93
N LEU A 177 3.58 5.64 0.99
CA LEU A 177 2.51 4.81 0.46
C LEU A 177 2.61 3.42 1.07
N THR A 178 1.52 2.93 1.62
CA THR A 178 1.40 1.54 2.08
C THR A 178 0.26 0.89 1.32
N VAL A 179 0.54 -0.22 0.63
CA VAL A 179 -0.45 -1.03 -0.07
C VAL A 179 -0.51 -2.43 0.54
N ALA A 180 -1.71 -3.00 0.61
CA ALA A 180 -1.93 -4.37 1.06
C ALA A 180 -3.12 -4.97 0.33
N ARG A 181 -3.11 -6.29 0.12
CA ARG A 181 -4.17 -7.01 -0.60
C ARG A 181 -5.00 -7.84 0.38
N LEU A 182 -6.33 -7.78 0.24
CA LEU A 182 -7.22 -8.65 0.99
C LEU A 182 -7.09 -10.09 0.46
N LEU A 183 -6.62 -10.99 1.31
CA LEU A 183 -6.33 -12.36 0.92
C LEU A 183 -7.61 -13.21 0.91
N THR A 184 -7.62 -14.23 0.05
CA THR A 184 -8.57 -15.31 0.18
C THR A 184 -8.12 -16.22 1.32
N PRO A 185 -9.01 -16.66 2.24
CA PRO A 185 -8.66 -17.65 3.23
C PRO A 185 -8.04 -18.89 2.56
N GLU A 186 -6.94 -19.38 3.12
CA GLU A 186 -6.37 -20.63 2.64
C GLU A 186 -7.41 -21.74 2.80
N PRO A 187 -7.71 -22.54 1.76
CA PRO A 187 -8.60 -23.68 1.91
C PRO A 187 -8.02 -24.59 3.02
N ALA A 188 -8.87 -25.06 3.92
CA ALA A 188 -8.47 -26.01 4.95
C ALA A 188 -7.70 -27.15 4.28
N ARG A 189 -6.45 -27.38 4.69
CA ARG A 189 -5.72 -28.57 4.23
C ARG A 189 -6.56 -29.76 4.61
N PRO A 190 -6.86 -30.67 3.66
CA PRO A 190 -7.42 -31.95 4.05
C PRO A 190 -6.44 -32.55 5.07
N ASP A 191 -6.97 -33.01 6.20
CA ASP A 191 -6.18 -33.66 7.25
C ASP A 191 -5.21 -34.60 6.59
N ALA A 192 -3.91 -34.44 6.85
CA ALA A 192 -2.93 -35.40 6.39
C ALA A 192 -3.36 -36.75 6.94
N PRO A 193 -3.43 -37.84 6.12
CA PRO A 193 -3.78 -39.12 6.65
C PRO A 193 -2.80 -39.46 7.78
N ASP A 194 -3.34 -39.87 8.94
CA ASP A 194 -2.55 -40.33 10.06
C ASP A 194 -1.48 -41.27 9.53
N THR A 195 -0.24 -40.81 9.53
CA THR A 195 0.89 -41.72 9.29
C THR A 195 0.90 -42.66 10.47
N PRO A 196 0.70 -44.00 10.26
CA PRO A 196 0.78 -44.94 11.35
C PRO A 196 2.18 -44.80 11.99
N ASP A 197 2.21 -44.65 13.31
CA ASP A 197 3.43 -44.70 14.12
C ASP A 197 4.35 -45.81 13.63
N THR A 198 5.47 -45.43 13.05
CA THR A 198 6.55 -46.37 12.76
C THR A 198 7.15 -46.73 14.12
N PRO A 199 7.13 -48.02 14.51
CA PRO A 199 7.73 -48.41 15.79
C PRO A 199 9.22 -48.07 15.80
N ASP A 200 9.65 -47.55 16.95
CA ASP A 200 11.02 -47.13 17.25
C ASP A 200 12.05 -48.11 16.69
N ALA A 201 12.88 -47.59 15.78
CA ALA A 201 14.08 -48.32 15.35
C ALA A 201 15.09 -48.25 16.51
N GLU A 202 15.49 -49.40 17.00
CA GLU A 202 16.54 -49.57 18.03
C GLU A 202 17.82 -48.82 17.63
N PRO A 203 18.56 -48.24 18.60
CA PRO A 203 19.79 -47.50 18.31
C PRO A 203 20.89 -48.48 17.86
N SER A 204 21.33 -48.36 16.61
CA SER A 204 22.50 -49.02 16.07
C SER A 204 23.76 -48.58 16.82
N GLU A 205 24.52 -49.56 17.31
CA GLU A 205 25.79 -49.42 18.03
C GLU A 205 26.79 -48.52 17.26
N ALA A 206 27.37 -47.59 17.98
CA ALA A 206 28.44 -46.72 17.49
C ALA A 206 29.69 -47.54 17.21
N VAL A 207 30.15 -47.55 15.99
CA VAL A 207 31.50 -48.03 15.63
C VAL A 207 32.47 -46.87 15.80
N ASP A 208 33.32 -47.01 16.84
CA ASP A 208 34.49 -46.16 17.08
C ASP A 208 35.49 -46.31 15.92
N HIS A 209 35.70 -45.27 15.17
CA HIS A 209 36.90 -45.12 14.33
C HIS A 209 37.78 -43.96 14.89
N ASP A 210 38.71 -44.40 15.72
CA ASP A 210 39.95 -43.71 16.02
C ASP A 210 40.82 -43.56 14.76
N THR A 211 41.08 -42.35 14.28
CA THR A 211 42.26 -42.05 13.47
C THR A 211 42.70 -40.60 13.69
N GLY A 212 43.78 -40.46 14.48
CA GLY A 212 45.02 -39.84 14.09
C GLY A 212 45.02 -38.34 13.81
N ALA A 213 45.55 -37.64 14.76
CA ALA A 213 46.12 -36.32 14.60
C ALA A 213 47.20 -36.31 13.49
N ASP A 214 47.21 -35.27 12.67
CA ASP A 214 48.49 -34.70 12.20
C ASP A 214 48.38 -33.21 11.95
N ASP A 215 49.33 -32.56 12.59
CA ASP A 215 49.77 -31.19 12.46
C ASP A 215 49.86 -30.69 11.00
N LEU A 216 49.49 -29.46 10.75
CA LEU A 216 50.30 -28.53 9.94
C LEU A 216 49.92 -27.09 10.29
N ALA A 217 50.75 -26.55 11.20
CA ALA A 217 50.95 -25.12 11.30
C ALA A 217 51.79 -24.66 10.10
N ASP A 218 51.59 -23.42 9.81
CA ASP A 218 52.58 -22.46 9.29
C ASP A 218 52.29 -21.78 7.97
N ASP A 219 52.47 -20.50 8.07
CA ASP A 219 52.99 -19.56 7.09
C ASP A 219 51.99 -18.82 6.18
N LEU A 220 51.82 -17.56 6.39
CA LEU A 220 52.52 -16.45 5.71
C LEU A 220 51.75 -15.15 5.84
N ALA A 221 52.23 -14.22 6.62
CA ALA A 221 52.94 -13.00 6.15
C ALA A 221 52.19 -12.09 5.17
N ASP A 222 51.76 -10.94 5.74
CA ASP A 222 51.61 -9.64 5.08
C ASP A 222 52.83 -9.24 4.24
N PRO A 223 52.69 -8.59 3.09
CA PRO A 223 53.30 -7.27 3.01
C PRO A 223 52.46 -6.22 2.26
N GLY A 224 52.38 -5.06 2.88
CA GLY A 224 51.96 -3.79 2.40
C GLY A 224 52.56 -3.28 1.07
N SER A 225 51.79 -2.41 0.49
CA SER A 225 52.13 -1.12 -0.14
C SER A 225 50.86 -0.37 -0.43
#